data_deb48261a344cd3eb69e3331020343b8
#
_entry.id   deb48261a344cd3eb69e3331020343b8
#
_cell.length_a   1.000
_cell.length_b   1.000
_cell.length_c   1.000
_cell.angle_alpha   90.00
_cell.angle_beta   90.00
_cell.angle_gamma   90.00
#
_symmetry.space_group_name_H-M   'P 1'
#
loop_
_entity.id
_entity.type
_entity.pdbx_description
1 polymer ?
#
loop_
_entity_poly.entity_id
_entity_poly.type
_entity_poly.pdbx_seq_one_letter_code
_entity_poly.pdbx_strand_id
1 'polypeptide(L)'
;MGHGQMLRVSKVEEWLHRAPTRPNLSTHGDCVVIRSSHSYDGKQGVSLASGVSSETAGAQALCLHVVLIPPGTRGMPHFHAGHESAIYTVSGETEVWHGAGLVKRTVVRAGDFMYIPPGTPHLPVNRSDVMTIAVVARTDAQEQESVVVMELPRHLADLLSLPVAVQE
;
A
#
# COMPACT_ATOMS: atom_id res chain seq x y z
N MET A 1 15.95 -6.23 -29.98
CA MET A 1 14.51 -6.53 -29.85
C MET A 1 14.35 -7.29 -28.54
N GLY A 2 14.11 -6.57 -27.46
CA GLY A 2 13.95 -7.14 -26.11
C GLY A 2 12.46 -7.27 -25.81
N HIS A 3 11.95 -8.49 -25.76
CA HIS A 3 10.61 -8.76 -25.27
C HIS A 3 10.63 -8.62 -23.75
N GLY A 4 10.28 -7.43 -23.26
CA GLY A 4 9.92 -7.25 -21.86
C GLY A 4 8.66 -8.08 -21.59
N GLN A 5 8.83 -9.17 -20.86
CA GLN A 5 7.73 -10.02 -20.41
C GLN A 5 6.93 -9.24 -19.37
N MET A 6 5.87 -8.58 -19.82
CA MET A 6 4.87 -7.96 -18.95
C MET A 6 4.32 -9.06 -18.03
N LEU A 7 4.63 -8.98 -16.74
CA LEU A 7 4.00 -9.83 -15.72
C LEU A 7 2.49 -9.61 -15.85
N ARG A 8 1.78 -10.62 -16.31
CA ARG A 8 0.34 -10.53 -16.55
C ARG A 8 -0.37 -10.27 -15.22
N VAL A 9 -1.27 -9.31 -15.22
CA VAL A 9 -2.19 -8.97 -14.12
C VAL A 9 -2.87 -10.24 -13.57
N SER A 10 -3.13 -11.23 -14.42
CA SER A 10 -3.68 -12.55 -14.06
C SER A 10 -2.91 -13.32 -12.97
N LYS A 11 -1.59 -13.09 -12.79
CA LYS A 11 -0.83 -13.75 -11.73
C LYS A 11 -1.01 -13.09 -10.36
N VAL A 12 -1.31 -11.80 -10.32
CA VAL A 12 -1.58 -11.08 -9.07
C VAL A 12 -3.00 -11.41 -8.60
N GLU A 13 -3.97 -11.47 -9.51
CA GLU A 13 -5.33 -11.95 -9.21
C GLU A 13 -5.33 -13.40 -8.74
N GLU A 14 -4.57 -14.28 -9.38
CA GLU A 14 -4.40 -15.68 -8.96
C GLU A 14 -3.75 -15.78 -7.56
N TRP A 15 -2.83 -14.87 -7.23
CA TRP A 15 -2.19 -14.80 -5.92
C TRP A 15 -3.17 -14.36 -4.82
N LEU A 16 -4.06 -13.40 -5.09
CA LEU A 16 -5.08 -12.92 -4.16
C LEU A 16 -6.17 -13.97 -3.85
N HIS A 17 -6.37 -14.96 -4.74
CA HIS A 17 -7.41 -15.98 -4.60
C HIS A 17 -6.92 -17.30 -3.97
N ARG A 18 -5.66 -17.36 -3.50
CA ARG A 18 -5.18 -18.57 -2.80
C ARG A 18 -5.79 -18.66 -1.40
N ALA A 19 -6.29 -19.87 -1.06
CA ALA A 19 -6.87 -20.11 0.27
C ALA A 19 -5.88 -19.74 1.39
N PRO A 20 -6.36 -19.05 2.46
CA PRO A 20 -5.50 -18.67 3.58
C PRO A 20 -4.98 -19.90 4.31
N THR A 21 -3.68 -19.96 4.52
CA THR A 21 -3.12 -20.84 5.53
C THR A 21 -2.85 -19.99 6.76
N ARG A 22 -3.61 -20.20 7.85
CA ARG A 22 -3.25 -19.61 9.14
C ARG A 22 -1.97 -20.32 9.62
N PRO A 23 -0.86 -19.61 9.78
CA PRO A 23 0.32 -20.22 10.37
C PRO A 23 0.01 -20.61 11.81
N ASN A 24 0.51 -21.74 12.24
CA ASN A 24 0.50 -22.08 13.67
C ASN A 24 1.54 -21.18 14.36
N LEU A 25 1.10 -20.09 14.98
CA LEU A 25 1.95 -19.09 15.64
C LEU A 25 2.69 -19.59 16.88
N SER A 26 2.59 -20.90 17.18
CA SER A 26 3.16 -21.48 18.43
C SER A 26 4.64 -21.85 18.36
N THR A 27 5.33 -21.67 17.22
CA THR A 27 6.74 -22.05 17.07
C THR A 27 7.62 -20.82 17.06
N HIS A 28 8.12 -20.41 18.22
CA HIS A 28 9.22 -19.46 18.32
C HIS A 28 10.46 -20.04 17.63
N GLY A 29 10.89 -19.40 16.55
CA GLY A 29 12.15 -19.69 15.88
C GLY A 29 12.05 -20.25 14.45
N ASP A 30 10.87 -20.63 13.97
CA ASP A 30 10.70 -21.13 12.60
C ASP A 30 10.32 -20.02 11.61
N CYS A 31 10.73 -20.19 10.35
CA CYS A 31 10.27 -19.33 9.26
C CYS A 31 8.81 -19.59 8.94
N VAL A 32 8.02 -18.53 8.78
CA VAL A 32 6.59 -18.59 8.47
C VAL A 32 6.33 -18.08 7.08
N VAL A 33 5.51 -18.79 6.32
CA VAL A 33 5.03 -18.34 4.99
C VAL A 33 3.60 -17.89 5.11
N ILE A 34 3.35 -16.60 4.87
CA ILE A 34 2.00 -16.03 4.80
C ILE A 34 1.52 -16.10 3.36
N ARG A 35 0.36 -16.72 3.15
CA ARG A 35 -0.35 -16.70 1.87
C ARG A 35 -1.59 -15.85 2.05
N SER A 36 -1.49 -14.60 1.58
CA SER A 36 -2.64 -13.70 1.63
C SER A 36 -3.74 -14.22 0.69
N SER A 37 -4.94 -14.26 1.19
CA SER A 37 -6.13 -14.63 0.43
C SER A 37 -7.22 -13.58 0.55
N HIS A 38 -6.99 -12.53 1.32
CA HIS A 38 -7.97 -11.48 1.56
C HIS A 38 -7.28 -10.12 1.37
N SER A 39 -7.92 -9.27 0.59
CA SER A 39 -7.69 -7.84 0.66
C SER A 39 -8.66 -7.22 1.65
N TYR A 40 -8.26 -6.15 2.29
CA TYR A 40 -9.11 -5.35 3.16
C TYR A 40 -8.89 -3.87 2.85
N ASP A 41 -9.88 -3.06 3.18
CA ASP A 41 -9.80 -1.63 2.99
C ASP A 41 -9.10 -0.99 4.17
N GLY A 42 -7.94 -0.40 3.91
CA GLY A 42 -7.20 0.34 4.91
C GLY A 42 -7.88 1.67 5.24
N LYS A 43 -7.70 2.19 6.46
CA LYS A 43 -8.17 3.51 6.89
C LYS A 43 -7.73 4.63 5.94
N GLN A 44 -6.62 4.45 5.25
CA GLN A 44 -6.09 5.36 4.24
C GLN A 44 -6.80 5.28 2.88
N GLY A 45 -7.89 4.51 2.76
CA GLY A 45 -8.73 4.44 1.56
C GLY A 45 -8.06 3.75 0.36
N VAL A 46 -7.21 2.78 0.60
CA VAL A 46 -6.63 1.90 -0.42
C VAL A 46 -6.81 0.44 0.00
N SER A 47 -6.90 -0.46 -0.98
CA SER A 47 -6.99 -1.88 -0.71
C SER A 47 -5.61 -2.46 -0.39
N LEU A 48 -5.55 -3.27 0.65
CA LEU A 48 -4.35 -3.89 1.16
C LEU A 48 -4.50 -5.42 1.13
N ALA A 49 -3.54 -6.11 0.55
CA ALA A 49 -3.43 -7.55 0.73
C ALA A 49 -2.49 -7.82 1.92
N SER A 50 -3.03 -8.46 2.94
CA SER A 50 -2.32 -8.71 4.19
C SER A 50 -1.12 -9.64 3.96
N GLY A 51 0.04 -9.19 4.38
CA GLY A 51 1.29 -9.94 4.37
C GLY A 51 1.76 -10.25 5.77
N VAL A 52 2.96 -9.80 6.13
CA VAL A 52 3.56 -9.99 7.45
C VAL A 52 3.08 -8.88 8.40
N SER A 53 2.58 -9.27 9.58
CA SER A 53 2.20 -8.36 10.66
C SER A 53 2.25 -9.09 12.00
N SER A 54 1.94 -8.40 13.10
CA SER A 54 1.78 -9.04 14.41
C SER A 54 0.67 -10.10 14.39
N GLU A 55 -0.42 -9.84 13.67
CA GLU A 55 -1.57 -10.75 13.58
C GLU A 55 -1.26 -11.99 12.73
N THR A 56 -0.57 -11.81 11.59
CA THR A 56 -0.36 -12.90 10.62
C THR A 56 0.87 -13.74 10.89
N ALA A 57 1.92 -13.15 11.45
CA ALA A 57 3.23 -13.77 11.64
C ALA A 57 3.81 -13.62 13.06
N GLY A 58 3.13 -12.89 13.96
CA GLY A 58 3.68 -12.56 15.27
C GLY A 58 4.85 -11.56 15.19
N ALA A 59 4.94 -10.77 14.11
CA ALA A 59 5.98 -9.76 13.95
C ALA A 59 5.94 -8.74 15.09
N GLN A 60 7.12 -8.29 15.55
CA GLN A 60 7.23 -7.43 16.73
C GLN A 60 7.42 -5.94 16.37
N ALA A 61 8.07 -5.65 15.23
CA ALA A 61 8.53 -4.31 14.92
C ALA A 61 8.35 -3.91 13.44
N LEU A 62 7.74 -4.75 12.63
CA LEU A 62 7.53 -4.46 11.21
C LEU A 62 6.24 -5.09 10.69
N CYS A 63 5.72 -4.50 9.62
CA CYS A 63 4.73 -5.13 8.75
C CYS A 63 5.17 -5.03 7.27
N LEU A 64 4.61 -5.91 6.44
CA LEU A 64 4.81 -5.93 4.99
C LEU A 64 3.50 -6.31 4.31
N HIS A 65 3.00 -5.44 3.44
CA HIS A 65 1.73 -5.60 2.73
C HIS A 65 1.88 -5.28 1.25
N VAL A 66 0.92 -5.75 0.45
CA VAL A 66 0.75 -5.29 -0.92
C VAL A 66 -0.40 -4.30 -0.96
N VAL A 67 -0.14 -3.15 -1.57
CA VAL A 67 -1.13 -2.09 -1.82
C VAL A 67 -1.56 -2.16 -3.26
N LEU A 68 -2.87 -2.07 -3.48
CA LEU A 68 -3.53 -2.05 -4.79
C LEU A 68 -4.25 -0.72 -4.95
N ILE A 69 -3.92 0.03 -6.01
CA ILE A 69 -4.59 1.29 -6.34
C ILE A 69 -5.13 1.18 -7.76
N PRO A 70 -6.46 1.00 -7.91
CA PRO A 70 -7.09 0.89 -9.23
C PRO A 70 -6.90 2.13 -10.10
N PRO A 71 -7.05 1.99 -11.44
CA PRO A 71 -7.03 3.11 -12.37
C PRO A 71 -8.02 4.21 -11.98
N GLY A 72 -7.63 5.48 -12.11
CA GLY A 72 -8.50 6.62 -11.88
C GLY A 72 -8.96 6.79 -10.44
N THR A 73 -8.25 6.22 -9.46
CA THR A 73 -8.63 6.31 -8.03
C THR A 73 -7.55 6.99 -7.19
N ARG A 74 -7.86 7.27 -5.94
CA ARG A 74 -6.95 7.84 -4.96
C ARG A 74 -7.13 7.19 -3.59
N GLY A 75 -6.12 7.31 -2.74
CA GLY A 75 -6.27 7.11 -1.31
C GLY A 75 -6.91 8.31 -0.60
N MET A 76 -6.87 8.28 0.71
CA MET A 76 -7.17 9.43 1.57
C MET A 76 -5.86 10.09 2.01
N PRO A 77 -5.83 11.42 2.20
CA PRO A 77 -4.69 12.10 2.81
C PRO A 77 -4.48 11.55 4.22
N HIS A 78 -3.26 11.14 4.53
CA HIS A 78 -2.96 10.55 5.84
C HIS A 78 -1.47 10.67 6.18
N PHE A 79 -1.12 10.36 7.41
CA PHE A 79 0.24 10.11 7.85
C PHE A 79 0.28 8.93 8.83
N HIS A 80 1.46 8.37 9.05
CA HIS A 80 1.71 7.34 10.04
C HIS A 80 2.43 7.95 11.24
N ALA A 81 1.77 7.95 12.40
CA ALA A 81 2.35 8.54 13.61
C ALA A 81 3.48 7.66 14.15
N GLY A 82 4.70 8.21 14.15
CA GLY A 82 5.87 7.55 14.75
C GLY A 82 6.50 6.41 13.97
N HIS A 83 6.03 6.13 12.73
CA HIS A 83 6.51 4.99 11.94
C HIS A 83 7.01 5.41 10.57
N GLU A 84 8.06 4.73 10.10
CA GLU A 84 8.64 4.87 8.77
C GLU A 84 7.93 3.95 7.77
N SER A 85 7.89 4.36 6.52
CA SER A 85 7.42 3.50 5.42
C SER A 85 8.46 3.45 4.31
N ALA A 86 8.72 2.24 3.81
CA ALA A 86 9.46 1.99 2.60
C ALA A 86 8.53 1.32 1.59
N ILE A 87 8.48 1.87 0.38
CA ILE A 87 7.57 1.44 -0.68
C ILE A 87 8.39 1.03 -1.89
N TYR A 88 8.07 -0.11 -2.49
CA TYR A 88 8.58 -0.54 -3.79
C TYR A 88 7.42 -0.72 -4.76
N THR A 89 7.43 0.03 -5.86
CA THR A 89 6.40 -0.08 -6.89
C THR A 89 6.72 -1.26 -7.82
N VAL A 90 5.85 -2.27 -7.79
CA VAL A 90 6.00 -3.51 -8.59
C VAL A 90 5.50 -3.29 -10.02
N SER A 91 4.37 -2.59 -10.18
CA SER A 91 3.78 -2.28 -11.49
C SER A 91 2.94 -1.02 -11.45
N GLY A 92 2.72 -0.41 -12.62
CA GLY A 92 1.97 0.83 -12.76
C GLY A 92 2.77 2.06 -12.33
N GLU A 93 2.05 3.14 -12.09
CA GLU A 93 2.59 4.39 -11.55
C GLU A 93 1.59 5.06 -10.60
N THR A 94 2.11 5.84 -9.66
CA THR A 94 1.31 6.58 -8.70
C THR A 94 1.88 7.98 -8.51
N GLU A 95 1.02 9.00 -8.59
CA GLU A 95 1.36 10.31 -8.07
C GLU A 95 1.24 10.28 -6.56
N VAL A 96 2.27 10.73 -5.86
CA VAL A 96 2.24 10.89 -4.41
C VAL A 96 2.36 12.37 -4.09
N TRP A 97 1.28 12.94 -3.55
CA TRP A 97 1.31 14.28 -2.97
C TRP A 97 1.78 14.15 -1.53
N HIS A 98 2.76 14.97 -1.09
CA HIS A 98 3.39 14.75 0.20
C HIS A 98 3.96 16.01 0.84
N GLY A 99 4.37 15.87 2.11
CA GLY A 99 4.92 16.94 2.94
C GLY A 99 3.85 17.80 3.58
N ALA A 100 4.28 18.82 4.30
CA ALA A 100 3.38 19.76 4.97
C ALA A 100 2.41 20.38 3.96
N GLY A 101 1.10 20.27 4.22
CA GLY A 101 0.04 20.76 3.35
C GLY A 101 -0.08 20.00 2.01
N LEU A 102 0.62 18.89 1.79
CA LEU A 102 0.59 18.12 0.55
C LEU A 102 0.94 18.95 -0.70
N VAL A 103 1.93 19.85 -0.61
CA VAL A 103 2.28 20.76 -1.71
C VAL A 103 3.33 20.19 -2.67
N LYS A 104 4.01 19.11 -2.28
CA LYS A 104 4.99 18.44 -3.13
C LYS A 104 4.33 17.27 -3.86
N ARG A 105 4.69 17.08 -5.12
CA ARG A 105 4.21 15.98 -5.95
C ARG A 105 5.39 15.19 -6.52
N THR A 106 5.37 13.90 -6.35
CA THR A 106 6.35 12.96 -6.92
C THR A 106 5.59 11.85 -7.67
N VAL A 107 6.05 11.48 -8.85
CA VAL A 107 5.54 10.31 -9.58
C VAL A 107 6.49 9.15 -9.30
N VAL A 108 5.93 8.07 -8.79
CA VAL A 108 6.64 6.82 -8.47
C VAL A 108 6.18 5.75 -9.45
N ARG A 109 7.13 5.11 -10.13
CA ARG A 109 6.89 4.13 -11.20
C ARG A 109 7.38 2.75 -10.83
N ALA A 110 6.97 1.77 -11.60
CA ALA A 110 7.49 0.41 -11.48
C ALA A 110 9.03 0.40 -11.46
N GLY A 111 9.61 -0.22 -10.43
CA GLY A 111 11.05 -0.26 -10.15
C GLY A 111 11.55 0.80 -9.17
N ASP A 112 10.75 1.84 -8.89
CA ASP A 112 11.14 2.89 -7.95
C ASP A 112 10.95 2.48 -6.50
N PHE A 113 11.82 3.01 -5.65
CA PHE A 113 11.68 2.98 -4.20
C PHE A 113 11.31 4.37 -3.67
N MET A 114 10.39 4.41 -2.73
CA MET A 114 10.03 5.63 -2.01
C MET A 114 10.14 5.42 -0.50
N TYR A 115 10.77 6.36 0.18
CA TYR A 115 10.84 6.42 1.63
C TYR A 115 9.94 7.54 2.15
N ILE A 116 9.13 7.24 3.15
CA ILE A 116 8.26 8.22 3.83
C ILE A 116 8.65 8.26 5.31
N PRO A 117 9.22 9.40 5.78
CA PRO A 117 9.54 9.60 7.19
C PRO A 117 8.31 9.56 8.09
N PRO A 118 8.49 9.27 9.40
CA PRO A 118 7.40 9.32 10.37
C PRO A 118 6.68 10.66 10.36
N GLY A 119 5.35 10.64 10.52
CA GLY A 119 4.53 11.85 10.59
C GLY A 119 4.42 12.65 9.30
N THR A 120 4.98 12.18 8.18
CA THR A 120 4.91 12.89 6.90
C THR A 120 3.56 12.68 6.21
N PRO A 121 2.74 13.74 6.02
CA PRO A 121 1.50 13.66 5.27
C PRO A 121 1.75 13.20 3.83
N HIS A 122 0.90 12.30 3.34
CA HIS A 122 0.95 11.84 1.96
C HIS A 122 -0.40 11.36 1.45
N LEU A 123 -0.56 11.40 0.13
CA LEU A 123 -1.77 11.02 -0.59
C LEU A 123 -1.37 10.34 -1.90
N PRO A 124 -1.60 9.04 -2.07
CA PRO A 124 -1.39 8.36 -3.34
C PRO A 124 -2.58 8.58 -4.27
N VAL A 125 -2.28 8.81 -5.55
CA VAL A 125 -3.28 9.02 -6.63
C VAL A 125 -2.84 8.25 -7.87
N ASN A 126 -3.67 7.34 -8.36
CA ASN A 126 -3.45 6.66 -9.63
C ASN A 126 -4.30 7.32 -10.72
N ARG A 127 -3.69 8.18 -11.53
CA ARG A 127 -4.35 8.81 -12.70
C ARG A 127 -4.15 8.02 -14.00
N SER A 128 -3.41 6.91 -13.94
CA SER A 128 -3.18 6.07 -15.11
C SER A 128 -4.39 5.17 -15.42
N ASP A 129 -4.31 4.45 -16.51
CA ASP A 129 -5.31 3.47 -16.96
C ASP A 129 -5.00 2.03 -16.53
N VAL A 130 -3.95 1.85 -15.71
CA VAL A 130 -3.52 0.54 -15.23
C VAL A 130 -3.48 0.50 -13.69
N MET A 131 -3.65 -0.71 -13.14
CA MET A 131 -3.52 -0.95 -11.70
C MET A 131 -2.11 -0.63 -11.23
N THR A 132 -1.97 0.15 -10.16
CA THR A 132 -0.72 0.27 -9.43
C THR A 132 -0.65 -0.79 -8.34
N ILE A 133 0.47 -1.50 -8.30
CA ILE A 133 0.78 -2.51 -7.30
C ILE A 133 2.09 -2.12 -6.62
N ALA A 134 2.06 -1.99 -5.32
CA ALA A 134 3.24 -1.67 -4.53
C ALA A 134 3.37 -2.58 -3.31
N VAL A 135 4.59 -2.88 -2.91
CA VAL A 135 4.92 -3.51 -1.62
C VAL A 135 5.28 -2.39 -0.66
N VAL A 136 4.67 -2.41 0.53
CA VAL A 136 4.90 -1.43 1.58
C VAL A 136 5.37 -2.13 2.84
N ALA A 137 6.55 -1.76 3.32
CA ALA A 137 7.08 -2.12 4.62
C ALA A 137 6.95 -0.93 5.58
N ARG A 138 6.63 -1.20 6.86
CA ARG A 138 6.61 -0.19 7.93
C ARG A 138 7.28 -0.71 9.18
N THR A 139 7.82 0.22 9.96
CA THR A 139 8.37 -0.05 11.29
C THR A 139 7.24 -0.07 12.36
N ASP A 140 6.15 -0.75 12.05
CA ASP A 140 4.96 -0.93 12.86
C ASP A 140 4.40 -2.32 12.58
N ALA A 141 4.25 -3.14 13.62
CA ALA A 141 3.69 -4.47 13.45
C ALA A 141 2.15 -4.47 13.34
N GLN A 142 1.49 -3.34 13.69
CA GLN A 142 0.03 -3.13 13.69
C GLN A 142 -0.36 -1.93 12.81
N GLU A 143 -0.11 -2.01 11.55
CA GLU A 143 -0.10 -0.93 10.56
C GLU A 143 -1.29 0.03 10.57
N GLN A 144 -2.49 -0.44 10.94
CA GLN A 144 -3.71 0.38 10.91
C GLN A 144 -3.89 1.27 12.17
N GLU A 145 -3.16 1.00 13.24
CA GLU A 145 -3.28 1.77 14.47
C GLU A 145 -2.61 3.14 14.36
N SER A 146 -1.50 3.22 13.63
CA SER A 146 -0.73 4.46 13.44
C SER A 146 -1.27 5.38 12.35
N VAL A 147 -2.30 4.97 11.59
CA VAL A 147 -2.87 5.76 10.50
C VAL A 147 -3.72 6.90 11.03
N VAL A 148 -3.34 8.14 10.68
CA VAL A 148 -4.10 9.35 10.98
C VAL A 148 -4.58 9.96 9.66
N VAL A 149 -5.89 9.89 9.41
CA VAL A 149 -6.52 10.46 8.22
C VAL A 149 -6.67 11.98 8.39
N MET A 150 -6.47 12.71 7.30
CA MET A 150 -6.52 14.16 7.22
C MET A 150 -7.58 14.62 6.23
N GLU A 151 -8.02 15.87 6.35
CA GLU A 151 -8.84 16.51 5.33
C GLU A 151 -8.01 16.79 4.07
N LEU A 152 -8.66 16.68 2.89
CA LEU A 152 -8.03 17.04 1.63
C LEU A 152 -7.88 18.57 1.54
N PRO A 153 -6.66 19.09 1.33
CA PRO A 153 -6.44 20.52 1.19
C PRO A 153 -7.20 21.12 -0.02
N ARG A 154 -7.67 22.36 0.10
CA ARG A 154 -8.46 23.05 -0.93
C ARG A 154 -7.78 23.13 -2.30
N HIS A 155 -6.46 23.27 -2.33
CA HIS A 155 -5.69 23.35 -3.59
C HIS A 155 -5.65 22.01 -4.35
N LEU A 156 -6.07 20.91 -3.71
CA LEU A 156 -6.21 19.57 -4.31
C LEU A 156 -7.68 19.18 -4.50
N ALA A 157 -8.61 20.16 -4.47
CA ALA A 157 -10.03 19.89 -4.58
C ALA A 157 -10.44 19.20 -5.89
N ASP A 158 -9.65 19.34 -6.97
CA ASP A 158 -9.83 18.61 -8.22
C ASP A 158 -9.73 17.09 -8.04
N LEU A 159 -8.97 16.63 -7.04
CA LEU A 159 -8.86 15.20 -6.70
C LEU A 159 -10.15 14.62 -6.11
N LEU A 160 -11.09 15.45 -5.65
CA LEU A 160 -12.38 14.98 -5.16
C LEU A 160 -13.22 14.32 -6.27
N SER A 161 -12.93 14.64 -7.54
CA SER A 161 -13.58 13.96 -8.68
C SER A 161 -13.14 12.50 -8.86
N LEU A 162 -12.01 12.11 -8.26
CA LEU A 162 -11.52 10.74 -8.29
C LEU A 162 -12.11 9.96 -7.10
N PRO A 163 -12.69 8.77 -7.32
CA PRO A 163 -13.15 7.93 -6.24
C PRO A 163 -11.99 7.48 -5.35
N VAL A 164 -12.30 7.21 -4.09
CA VAL A 164 -11.35 6.53 -3.18
C VAL A 164 -11.24 5.06 -3.58
N ALA A 165 -10.02 4.53 -3.54
CA ALA A 165 -9.71 3.17 -4.01
C ALA A 165 -10.11 2.09 -2.99
N VAL A 166 -11.35 2.15 -2.50
CA VAL A 166 -11.93 1.13 -1.62
C VAL A 166 -12.69 0.09 -2.45
N GLN A 167 -12.72 -1.16 -1.99
CA GLN A 167 -13.59 -2.18 -2.58
C GLN A 167 -15.00 -1.99 -2.01
N GLU A 168 -16.02 -1.99 -2.89
CA GLU A 168 -17.43 -2.13 -2.50
C GLU A 168 -17.73 -3.55 -2.05
#